data_3637a78aaba4b10eb9eb0b2cd909b4fc
#
_entry.id   3637a78aaba4b10eb9eb0b2cd909b4fc
#
_cell.length_a   1.000
_cell.length_b   1.000
_cell.length_c   1.000
_cell.angle_alpha   90.00
_cell.angle_beta   90.00
_cell.angle_gamma   90.00
#
_symmetry.space_group_name_H-M   'P 1'
#
loop_
_entity.id
_entity.type
_entity.pdbx_description
1 polymer ?
#
loop_
_entity_poly.entity_id
_entity_poly.type
_entity_poly.pdbx_seq_one_letter_code
_entity_poly.pdbx_strand_id
1 'polypeptide(L)'
;MTTTSRRGLLVAGAAAALARPAIAQGRYPQRPVTIICPWGAGGGTDQTARIVAAVLEKDLGQPFNVVNRTGGSGVVGHSAIAQAPPDGYTIGIITVEIAMMHWQGLTQLTPRSYTPLALMNEDPPGVQVNASSPHRDIRSLADAIKASRPGQLKASGTGQGGIWHLALVGWLQAMGLPGDHVRWVPSNGAAPAMQDLAAGGVDLVTCSVPEARAIIEAGRARSLAVMAPQRNPIFPDVPTLKETLGIDYSTGAWRGFAGPLNLPREIASTLTAALDRVYRSNEYIEFMNARGFGRTWGNAEEFAAFMDRSNRAMGEAMRAAGLARG
;
A
#
# COMPACT_ATOMS: atom_id res chain seq x y z
N MET A 1 38.29 -69.63 4.97
CA MET A 1 38.20 -68.86 6.20
C MET A 1 38.80 -67.48 5.94
N THR A 2 38.03 -66.50 5.66
CA THR A 2 38.42 -65.09 5.34
C THR A 2 38.42 -64.29 6.65
N THR A 3 39.63 -63.95 7.15
CA THR A 3 39.84 -63.14 8.36
C THR A 3 39.49 -61.67 8.07
N THR A 4 38.34 -61.19 8.55
CA THR A 4 37.95 -59.76 8.48
C THR A 4 38.87 -58.96 9.43
N SER A 5 39.73 -58.12 8.87
CA SER A 5 40.66 -57.28 9.60
C SER A 5 39.92 -56.24 10.49
N ARG A 6 40.27 -56.14 11.78
CA ARG A 6 39.77 -55.16 12.74
C ARG A 6 39.98 -53.72 12.31
N ARG A 7 40.91 -53.44 11.40
CA ARG A 7 41.10 -52.11 10.79
C ARG A 7 40.03 -51.71 9.81
N GLY A 8 39.40 -52.68 9.09
CA GLY A 8 38.28 -52.40 8.17
C GLY A 8 36.99 -51.97 8.88
N LEU A 9 36.76 -52.48 10.08
CA LEU A 9 35.56 -52.11 10.88
C LEU A 9 35.66 -50.70 11.49
N LEU A 10 36.88 -50.22 11.82
CA LEU A 10 37.08 -48.85 12.34
C LEU A 10 36.93 -47.77 11.28
N VAL A 11 37.27 -48.05 10.02
CA VAL A 11 37.09 -47.09 8.90
C VAL A 11 35.62 -46.99 8.48
N ALA A 12 34.84 -48.08 8.52
CA ALA A 12 33.41 -48.07 8.23
C ALA A 12 32.60 -47.32 9.31
N GLY A 13 33.01 -47.40 10.59
CA GLY A 13 32.39 -46.65 11.69
C GLY A 13 32.63 -45.14 11.64
N ALA A 14 33.80 -44.70 11.18
CA ALA A 14 34.12 -43.27 11.06
C ALA A 14 33.38 -42.58 9.89
N ALA A 15 33.10 -43.31 8.81
CA ALA A 15 32.32 -42.77 7.69
C ALA A 15 30.81 -42.58 8.00
N ALA A 16 30.25 -43.43 8.89
CA ALA A 16 28.84 -43.28 9.31
C ALA A 16 28.62 -42.11 10.29
N ALA A 17 29.65 -41.67 11.03
CA ALA A 17 29.56 -40.54 11.97
C ALA A 17 29.57 -39.16 11.26
N LEU A 18 29.90 -39.07 9.97
CA LEU A 18 29.90 -37.83 9.18
C LEU A 18 28.61 -37.61 8.38
N ALA A 19 27.69 -38.58 8.37
CA ALA A 19 26.39 -38.40 7.82
C ALA A 19 25.55 -37.48 8.76
N ARG A 20 25.76 -36.16 8.69
CA ARG A 20 24.83 -35.24 9.25
C ARG A 20 23.47 -35.56 8.61
N PRO A 21 22.39 -35.80 9.41
CA PRO A 21 21.08 -35.90 8.82
C PRO A 21 20.86 -34.62 8.01
N ALA A 22 20.73 -34.74 6.71
CA ALA A 22 20.14 -33.68 5.90
C ALA A 22 18.74 -33.55 6.47
N ILE A 23 18.55 -32.62 7.43
CA ILE A 23 17.23 -32.16 7.82
C ILE A 23 16.69 -31.66 6.50
N ALA A 24 15.80 -32.44 5.90
CA ALA A 24 14.98 -31.97 4.77
C ALA A 24 14.35 -30.67 5.29
N GLN A 25 14.91 -29.53 4.87
CA GLN A 25 14.30 -28.25 5.17
C GLN A 25 12.92 -28.34 4.56
N GLY A 26 11.92 -28.55 5.42
CA GLY A 26 10.54 -28.70 4.99
C GLY A 26 10.19 -27.47 4.16
N ARG A 27 9.41 -27.68 3.11
CA ARG A 27 9.05 -26.64 2.15
C ARG A 27 8.42 -25.46 2.90
N TYR A 28 9.01 -24.26 2.80
CA TYR A 28 8.43 -23.01 3.34
C TYR A 28 7.10 -22.70 2.65
N PRO A 29 6.05 -22.23 3.37
CA PRO A 29 5.95 -22.09 4.83
C PRO A 29 5.47 -23.38 5.52
N GLN A 30 5.89 -23.61 6.79
CA GLN A 30 5.48 -24.77 7.61
C GLN A 30 4.52 -24.38 8.75
N ARG A 31 4.27 -23.10 8.94
CA ARG A 31 3.38 -22.51 9.96
C ARG A 31 2.75 -21.22 9.43
N PRO A 32 1.74 -20.70 10.11
CA PRO A 32 1.09 -19.46 9.68
C PRO A 32 2.05 -18.28 9.49
N VAL A 33 1.80 -17.51 8.43
CA VAL A 33 2.53 -16.28 8.10
C VAL A 33 1.68 -15.06 8.47
N THR A 34 2.30 -14.05 9.08
CA THR A 34 1.67 -12.76 9.37
C THR A 34 1.95 -11.77 8.25
N ILE A 35 0.90 -11.12 7.74
CA ILE A 35 1.01 -9.97 6.84
C ILE A 35 0.66 -8.71 7.63
N ILE A 36 1.64 -7.85 7.88
CA ILE A 36 1.40 -6.54 8.50
C ILE A 36 0.82 -5.58 7.46
N CYS A 37 -0.32 -4.95 7.81
CA CYS A 37 -0.94 -3.87 7.05
C CYS A 37 -0.80 -2.56 7.84
N PRO A 38 -0.15 -1.51 7.30
CA PRO A 38 0.14 -0.27 8.04
C PRO A 38 -1.05 0.68 8.18
N TRP A 39 -2.21 0.33 7.62
CA TRP A 39 -3.40 1.17 7.57
C TRP A 39 -4.63 0.49 8.18
N GLY A 40 -5.67 1.29 8.43
CA GLY A 40 -6.93 0.83 9.04
C GLY A 40 -7.65 -0.23 8.21
N ALA A 41 -8.33 -1.13 8.93
CA ALA A 41 -9.15 -2.17 8.32
C ALA A 41 -10.23 -1.58 7.40
N GLY A 42 -10.53 -2.28 6.30
CA GLY A 42 -11.53 -1.88 5.31
C GLY A 42 -11.04 -0.87 4.27
N GLY A 43 -9.86 -0.24 4.44
CA GLY A 43 -9.21 0.58 3.41
C GLY A 43 -8.62 -0.25 2.27
N GLY A 44 -8.20 0.40 1.18
CA GLY A 44 -7.69 -0.28 -0.02
C GLY A 44 -6.48 -1.16 0.26
N THR A 45 -5.57 -0.73 1.14
CA THR A 45 -4.40 -1.52 1.54
C THR A 45 -4.81 -2.80 2.28
N ASP A 46 -5.76 -2.70 3.21
CA ASP A 46 -6.28 -3.85 3.96
C ASP A 46 -7.03 -4.83 3.04
N GLN A 47 -7.87 -4.32 2.14
CA GLN A 47 -8.60 -5.14 1.18
C GLN A 47 -7.64 -5.88 0.22
N THR A 48 -6.60 -5.19 -0.29
CA THR A 48 -5.56 -5.81 -1.12
C THR A 48 -4.77 -6.87 -0.33
N ALA A 49 -4.39 -6.59 0.91
CA ALA A 49 -3.69 -7.56 1.76
C ALA A 49 -4.53 -8.82 1.99
N ARG A 50 -5.83 -8.68 2.25
CA ARG A 50 -6.72 -9.81 2.55
C ARG A 50 -7.00 -10.69 1.35
N ILE A 51 -7.22 -10.12 0.15
CA ILE A 51 -7.39 -10.96 -1.04
C ILE A 51 -6.10 -11.71 -1.37
N VAL A 52 -4.94 -11.05 -1.27
CA VAL A 52 -3.65 -11.70 -1.48
C VAL A 52 -3.42 -12.80 -0.44
N ALA A 53 -3.71 -12.55 0.84
CA ALA A 53 -3.61 -13.53 1.92
C ALA A 53 -4.45 -14.78 1.66
N ALA A 54 -5.71 -14.60 1.25
CA ALA A 54 -6.64 -15.69 0.97
C ALA A 54 -6.17 -16.59 -0.18
N VAL A 55 -5.60 -15.99 -1.23
CA VAL A 55 -5.08 -16.76 -2.37
C VAL A 55 -3.74 -17.42 -2.03
N LEU A 56 -2.84 -16.74 -1.28
CA LEU A 56 -1.59 -17.34 -0.79
C LEU A 56 -1.84 -18.55 0.11
N GLU A 57 -2.85 -18.50 0.99
CA GLU A 57 -3.24 -19.62 1.85
C GLU A 57 -3.59 -20.85 1.03
N LYS A 58 -4.39 -20.68 -0.04
CA LYS A 58 -4.75 -21.78 -0.96
C LYS A 58 -3.54 -22.31 -1.73
N ASP A 59 -2.65 -21.42 -2.16
CA ASP A 59 -1.48 -21.76 -2.98
C ASP A 59 -0.37 -22.46 -2.18
N LEU A 60 -0.13 -21.99 -0.95
CA LEU A 60 0.99 -22.45 -0.11
C LEU A 60 0.58 -23.40 1.03
N GLY A 61 -0.74 -23.57 1.28
CA GLY A 61 -1.27 -24.53 2.24
C GLY A 61 -1.06 -24.15 3.70
N GLN A 62 -0.75 -22.89 4.00
CA GLN A 62 -0.61 -22.35 5.36
C GLN A 62 -1.38 -21.04 5.49
N PRO A 63 -1.98 -20.74 6.65
CA PRO A 63 -2.69 -19.50 6.86
C PRO A 63 -1.81 -18.26 6.68
N PHE A 64 -2.33 -17.24 6.01
CA PHE A 64 -1.76 -15.90 5.93
C PHE A 64 -2.66 -14.91 6.67
N ASN A 65 -2.25 -14.47 7.86
CA ASN A 65 -3.05 -13.64 8.74
C ASN A 65 -2.73 -12.16 8.57
N VAL A 66 -3.70 -11.36 8.15
CA VAL A 66 -3.54 -9.89 8.02
C VAL A 66 -3.75 -9.22 9.36
N VAL A 67 -2.75 -8.46 9.82
CA VAL A 67 -2.76 -7.70 11.08
C VAL A 67 -2.56 -6.22 10.79
N ASN A 68 -3.56 -5.39 11.12
CA ASN A 68 -3.47 -3.94 10.95
C ASN A 68 -2.66 -3.33 12.10
N ARG A 69 -1.56 -2.62 11.76
CA ARG A 69 -0.71 -1.85 12.70
C ARG A 69 -0.64 -0.41 12.23
N THR A 70 -1.54 0.41 12.73
CA THR A 70 -1.71 1.80 12.32
C THR A 70 -0.96 2.78 13.23
N GLY A 71 -0.76 4.01 12.75
CA GLY A 71 -0.22 5.12 13.53
C GLY A 71 1.02 5.78 12.91
N GLY A 72 1.29 7.02 13.32
CA GLY A 72 2.46 7.78 12.86
C GLY A 72 2.54 7.96 11.35
N SER A 73 1.42 8.19 10.67
CA SER A 73 1.35 8.29 9.20
C SER A 73 1.91 7.04 8.49
N GLY A 74 1.68 5.84 9.06
CA GLY A 74 2.14 4.57 8.53
C GLY A 74 3.47 4.07 9.13
N VAL A 75 4.19 4.90 9.89
CA VAL A 75 5.49 4.53 10.48
C VAL A 75 5.41 3.28 11.34
N VAL A 76 4.36 3.14 12.17
CA VAL A 76 4.21 2.00 13.09
C VAL A 76 4.19 0.67 12.34
N GLY A 77 3.36 0.54 11.31
CA GLY A 77 3.25 -0.70 10.55
C GLY A 77 4.50 -0.98 9.71
N HIS A 78 5.01 0.02 9.00
CA HIS A 78 6.21 -0.12 8.19
C HIS A 78 7.45 -0.47 9.05
N SER A 79 7.59 0.13 10.25
CA SER A 79 8.66 -0.23 11.18
C SER A 79 8.52 -1.67 11.68
N ALA A 80 7.29 -2.12 11.95
CA ALA A 80 7.07 -3.49 12.40
C ALA A 80 7.42 -4.53 11.32
N ILE A 81 7.26 -4.19 10.03
CA ILE A 81 7.73 -5.04 8.92
C ILE A 81 9.27 -5.06 8.89
N ALA A 82 9.91 -3.88 8.91
CA ALA A 82 11.36 -3.75 8.80
C ALA A 82 12.12 -4.41 9.95
N GLN A 83 11.54 -4.41 11.16
CA GLN A 83 12.13 -4.95 12.39
C GLN A 83 11.79 -6.43 12.65
N ALA A 84 10.98 -7.04 11.80
CA ALA A 84 10.63 -8.45 11.95
C ALA A 84 11.87 -9.35 11.72
N PRO A 85 11.92 -10.57 12.32
CA PRO A 85 12.94 -11.55 11.97
C PRO A 85 12.89 -11.87 10.47
N PRO A 86 14.06 -11.98 9.79
CA PRO A 86 14.11 -12.28 8.36
C PRO A 86 13.93 -13.78 8.08
N ASP A 87 12.90 -14.38 8.67
CA ASP A 87 12.59 -15.81 8.56
C ASP A 87 11.38 -16.11 7.64
N GLY A 88 10.76 -15.04 7.07
CA GLY A 88 9.62 -15.13 6.17
C GLY A 88 8.27 -15.28 6.84
N TYR A 89 8.19 -15.45 8.14
CA TYR A 89 6.91 -15.63 8.86
C TYR A 89 6.24 -14.33 9.30
N THR A 90 6.94 -13.22 9.07
CA THR A 90 6.35 -11.88 9.12
C THR A 90 6.79 -11.12 7.87
N ILE A 91 5.84 -10.84 7.01
CA ILE A 91 5.99 -9.97 5.84
C ILE A 91 5.01 -8.82 5.94
N GLY A 92 4.97 -7.92 4.98
CA GLY A 92 3.99 -6.85 4.99
C GLY A 92 3.56 -6.39 3.61
N ILE A 93 2.39 -5.76 3.57
CA ILE A 93 2.03 -4.91 2.46
C ILE A 93 2.60 -3.52 2.73
N ILE A 94 3.56 -3.10 1.90
CA ILE A 94 4.18 -1.77 1.98
C ILE A 94 3.50 -0.84 1.00
N THR A 95 3.51 0.45 1.33
CA THR A 95 2.80 1.48 0.57
C THR A 95 3.71 2.63 0.20
N VAL A 96 3.24 3.52 -0.67
CA VAL A 96 3.98 4.68 -1.18
C VAL A 96 4.60 5.53 -0.07
N GLU A 97 4.05 5.49 1.14
CA GLU A 97 4.55 6.26 2.28
C GLU A 97 5.98 5.90 2.69
N ILE A 98 6.49 4.68 2.39
CA ILE A 98 7.92 4.39 2.62
C ILE A 98 8.86 5.25 1.76
N ALA A 99 8.33 5.78 0.64
CA ALA A 99 9.03 6.75 -0.20
C ALA A 99 8.81 8.21 0.24
N MET A 100 8.09 8.44 1.33
CA MET A 100 7.65 9.76 1.80
C MET A 100 8.05 10.06 3.25
N MET A 101 7.91 9.09 4.16
CA MET A 101 8.04 9.28 5.61
C MET A 101 9.40 9.86 6.04
N HIS A 102 10.50 9.43 5.43
CA HIS A 102 11.84 9.91 5.76
C HIS A 102 12.08 11.35 5.29
N TRP A 103 11.45 11.78 4.19
CA TRP A 103 11.48 13.18 3.75
C TRP A 103 10.78 14.11 4.74
N GLN A 104 9.81 13.59 5.49
CA GLN A 104 9.15 14.33 6.58
C GLN A 104 9.93 14.29 7.90
N GLY A 105 11.02 13.55 7.98
CA GLY A 105 11.76 13.33 9.22
C GLY A 105 11.02 12.46 10.25
N LEU A 106 10.02 11.68 9.83
CA LEU A 106 9.24 10.81 10.73
C LEU A 106 9.98 9.51 11.07
N THR A 107 10.90 9.07 10.22
CA THR A 107 11.66 7.83 10.38
C THR A 107 12.93 7.86 9.54
N GLN A 108 13.86 6.96 9.82
CA GLN A 108 15.03 6.70 8.98
C GLN A 108 14.78 5.57 7.94
N LEU A 109 13.59 4.94 7.97
CA LEU A 109 13.24 3.89 7.03
C LEU A 109 13.05 4.49 5.62
N THR A 110 13.61 3.78 4.65
CA THR A 110 13.51 4.10 3.22
C THR A 110 13.06 2.85 2.46
N PRO A 111 12.76 2.93 1.17
CA PRO A 111 12.54 1.74 0.35
C PRO A 111 13.63 0.66 0.49
N ARG A 112 14.87 1.05 0.74
CA ARG A 112 16.02 0.13 0.90
C ARG A 112 16.08 -0.58 2.25
N SER A 113 15.16 -0.29 3.15
CA SER A 113 15.05 -0.95 4.46
C SER A 113 14.32 -2.31 4.38
N TYR A 114 13.94 -2.74 3.19
CA TYR A 114 13.11 -3.93 2.96
C TYR A 114 13.70 -4.84 1.90
N THR A 115 13.32 -6.12 1.94
CA THR A 115 13.48 -7.05 0.83
C THR A 115 12.20 -7.00 -0.01
N PRO A 116 12.23 -6.44 -1.23
CA PRO A 116 11.04 -6.35 -2.08
C PRO A 116 10.62 -7.74 -2.56
N LEU A 117 9.32 -7.97 -2.69
CA LEU A 117 8.75 -9.22 -3.19
C LEU A 117 7.96 -9.01 -4.48
N ALA A 118 6.96 -8.11 -4.47
CA ALA A 118 6.19 -7.79 -5.67
C ALA A 118 5.43 -6.46 -5.54
N LEU A 119 5.32 -5.70 -6.63
CA LEU A 119 4.32 -4.65 -6.80
C LEU A 119 3.01 -5.27 -7.26
N MET A 120 1.87 -4.87 -6.68
CA MET A 120 0.58 -5.53 -6.93
C MET A 120 -0.54 -4.57 -7.37
N ASN A 121 -0.47 -3.29 -6.96
CA ASN A 121 -1.59 -2.35 -7.13
C ASN A 121 -1.11 -0.91 -7.22
N GLU A 122 -1.80 -0.11 -8.04
CA GLU A 122 -1.72 1.36 -8.06
C GLU A 122 -3.11 1.94 -8.22
N ASP A 123 -3.44 2.98 -7.42
CA ASP A 123 -4.71 3.69 -7.46
C ASP A 123 -4.51 5.20 -7.46
N PRO A 124 -5.14 5.94 -8.39
CA PRO A 124 -5.18 7.39 -8.34
C PRO A 124 -6.13 7.90 -7.24
N PRO A 125 -5.89 9.10 -6.71
CA PRO A 125 -6.82 9.74 -5.78
C PRO A 125 -8.10 10.19 -6.48
N GLY A 126 -9.19 10.17 -5.74
CA GLY A 126 -10.43 10.86 -6.09
C GLY A 126 -10.72 12.00 -5.12
N VAL A 127 -11.76 12.76 -5.37
CA VAL A 127 -12.31 13.78 -4.46
C VAL A 127 -13.71 13.37 -4.07
N GLN A 128 -13.91 13.09 -2.79
CA GLN A 128 -15.20 12.69 -2.24
C GLN A 128 -15.76 13.78 -1.32
N VAL A 129 -17.07 13.95 -1.38
CA VAL A 129 -17.83 14.81 -0.45
C VAL A 129 -18.98 14.04 0.18
N ASN A 130 -19.51 14.53 1.31
CA ASN A 130 -20.71 13.97 1.90
C ASN A 130 -21.88 14.04 0.91
N ALA A 131 -22.79 13.07 0.93
CA ALA A 131 -23.95 13.04 0.05
C ALA A 131 -24.87 14.25 0.22
N SER A 132 -24.92 14.87 1.41
CA SER A 132 -25.67 16.10 1.71
C SER A 132 -24.93 17.38 1.30
N SER A 133 -23.65 17.29 0.86
CA SER A 133 -22.88 18.45 0.42
C SER A 133 -23.63 19.24 -0.66
N PRO A 134 -23.61 20.58 -0.62
CA PRO A 134 -24.18 21.43 -1.69
C PRO A 134 -23.42 21.26 -3.01
N HIS A 135 -22.16 20.80 -2.97
CA HIS A 135 -21.32 20.63 -4.15
C HIS A 135 -21.66 19.33 -4.87
N ARG A 136 -22.21 19.45 -6.09
CA ARG A 136 -22.65 18.32 -6.91
C ARG A 136 -21.61 17.87 -7.94
N ASP A 137 -20.65 18.73 -8.21
CA ASP A 137 -19.54 18.53 -9.15
C ASP A 137 -18.25 19.16 -8.61
N ILE A 138 -17.14 18.82 -9.25
CA ILE A 138 -15.82 19.27 -8.82
C ILE A 138 -15.61 20.78 -9.05
N ARG A 139 -16.30 21.39 -10.02
CA ARG A 139 -16.19 22.83 -10.30
C ARG A 139 -16.79 23.63 -9.16
N SER A 140 -18.00 23.29 -8.71
CA SER A 140 -18.65 23.97 -7.59
C SER A 140 -17.84 23.83 -6.28
N LEU A 141 -17.17 22.68 -6.05
CA LEU A 141 -16.27 22.52 -4.90
C LEU A 141 -15.00 23.35 -5.06
N ALA A 142 -14.39 23.36 -6.24
CA ALA A 142 -13.17 24.15 -6.52
C ALA A 142 -13.43 25.66 -6.35
N ASP A 143 -14.57 26.16 -6.81
CA ASP A 143 -14.97 27.56 -6.65
C ASP A 143 -15.22 27.90 -5.17
N ALA A 144 -15.86 27.01 -4.42
CA ALA A 144 -16.06 27.17 -2.98
C ALA A 144 -14.71 27.16 -2.21
N ILE A 145 -13.77 26.29 -2.59
CA ILE A 145 -12.41 26.29 -2.00
C ILE A 145 -11.73 27.63 -2.27
N LYS A 146 -11.75 28.13 -3.51
CA LYS A 146 -11.16 29.45 -3.87
C LYS A 146 -11.77 30.61 -3.11
N ALA A 147 -13.08 30.58 -2.85
CA ALA A 147 -13.80 31.60 -2.12
C ALA A 147 -13.66 31.50 -0.59
N SER A 148 -13.21 30.36 -0.08
CA SER A 148 -13.09 30.14 1.37
C SER A 148 -11.88 30.84 1.97
N ARG A 149 -11.93 31.11 3.27
CA ARG A 149 -10.73 31.53 4.02
C ARG A 149 -9.79 30.33 4.25
N PRO A 150 -8.48 30.53 4.28
CA PRO A 150 -7.54 29.46 4.63
C PRO A 150 -7.94 28.74 5.93
N GLY A 151 -7.95 27.40 5.90
CA GLY A 151 -8.32 26.54 7.01
C GLY A 151 -9.82 26.44 7.33
N GLN A 152 -10.69 27.11 6.57
CA GLN A 152 -12.15 27.07 6.76
C GLN A 152 -12.70 25.69 6.41
N LEU A 153 -12.30 25.13 5.26
CA LEU A 153 -12.67 23.77 4.87
C LEU A 153 -11.66 22.76 5.42
N LYS A 154 -12.14 21.55 5.68
CA LYS A 154 -11.36 20.43 6.22
C LYS A 154 -11.33 19.27 5.25
N ALA A 155 -10.17 18.67 5.08
CA ALA A 155 -9.99 17.45 4.29
C ALA A 155 -9.32 16.35 5.09
N SER A 156 -9.53 15.11 4.70
CA SER A 156 -8.90 13.94 5.29
C SER A 156 -8.57 12.87 4.23
N GLY A 157 -7.96 11.75 4.65
CA GLY A 157 -7.61 10.62 3.79
C GLY A 157 -6.63 9.67 4.43
N THR A 158 -5.42 10.15 4.75
CA THR A 158 -4.36 9.41 5.46
C THR A 158 -3.79 10.26 6.59
N GLY A 159 -2.68 9.84 7.17
CA GLY A 159 -1.89 10.66 8.09
C GLY A 159 -1.35 11.93 7.41
N GLN A 160 -0.92 12.87 8.24
CA GLN A 160 -0.28 14.12 7.77
C GLN A 160 0.90 13.77 6.86
N GLY A 161 0.97 14.40 5.69
CA GLY A 161 2.02 14.18 4.70
C GLY A 161 1.96 12.81 3.99
N GLY A 162 0.92 11.99 4.19
CA GLY A 162 0.69 10.79 3.40
C GLY A 162 0.18 11.11 1.99
N ILE A 163 0.04 10.06 1.14
CA ILE A 163 -0.24 10.24 -0.29
C ILE A 163 -1.54 11.01 -0.57
N TRP A 164 -2.59 10.77 0.21
CA TRP A 164 -3.86 11.49 0.01
C TRP A 164 -3.78 12.95 0.44
N HIS A 165 -2.93 13.28 1.43
CA HIS A 165 -2.63 14.68 1.76
C HIS A 165 -1.82 15.34 0.64
N LEU A 166 -0.79 14.67 0.13
CA LEU A 166 0.01 15.19 -0.99
C LEU A 166 -0.85 15.40 -2.24
N ALA A 167 -1.83 14.53 -2.49
CA ALA A 167 -2.79 14.69 -3.58
C ALA A 167 -3.61 15.97 -3.45
N LEU A 168 -4.10 16.28 -2.24
CA LEU A 168 -4.79 17.54 -1.98
C LEU A 168 -3.88 18.75 -2.22
N VAL A 169 -2.68 18.73 -1.64
CA VAL A 169 -1.71 19.83 -1.77
C VAL A 169 -1.39 20.12 -3.23
N GLY A 170 -1.09 19.08 -4.02
CA GLY A 170 -0.80 19.26 -5.45
C GLY A 170 -1.99 19.78 -6.25
N TRP A 171 -3.21 19.35 -5.92
CA TRP A 171 -4.42 19.90 -6.53
C TRP A 171 -4.64 21.37 -6.17
N LEU A 172 -4.48 21.75 -4.89
CA LEU A 172 -4.57 23.15 -4.45
C LEU A 172 -3.53 24.03 -5.18
N GLN A 173 -2.28 23.57 -5.25
CA GLN A 173 -1.22 24.29 -5.96
C GLN A 173 -1.51 24.42 -7.47
N ALA A 174 -2.07 23.38 -8.10
CA ALA A 174 -2.51 23.45 -9.50
C ALA A 174 -3.67 24.45 -9.72
N MET A 175 -4.44 24.77 -8.66
CA MET A 175 -5.45 25.85 -8.68
C MET A 175 -4.87 27.23 -8.34
N GLY A 176 -3.55 27.36 -8.08
CA GLY A 176 -2.91 28.59 -7.68
C GLY A 176 -3.10 28.95 -6.20
N LEU A 177 -3.46 27.98 -5.35
CA LEU A 177 -3.69 28.18 -3.91
C LEU A 177 -2.52 27.61 -3.08
N PRO A 178 -2.31 28.14 -1.85
CA PRO A 178 -1.38 27.53 -0.89
C PRO A 178 -1.79 26.08 -0.57
N GLY A 179 -0.82 25.19 -0.37
CA GLY A 179 -1.05 23.77 -0.10
C GLY A 179 -1.80 23.50 1.22
N ASP A 180 -1.81 24.43 2.13
CA ASP A 180 -2.51 24.41 3.43
C ASP A 180 -3.84 25.21 3.43
N HIS A 181 -4.29 25.68 2.27
CA HIS A 181 -5.54 26.44 2.13
C HIS A 181 -6.75 25.66 2.68
N VAL A 182 -6.79 24.35 2.46
CA VAL A 182 -7.75 23.43 3.09
C VAL A 182 -7.04 22.70 4.24
N ARG A 183 -7.62 22.79 5.44
CA ARG A 183 -7.02 22.19 6.64
C ARG A 183 -7.06 20.67 6.57
N TRP A 184 -5.89 20.04 6.66
CA TRP A 184 -5.81 18.58 6.75
C TRP A 184 -6.13 18.06 8.15
N VAL A 185 -6.99 17.04 8.22
CA VAL A 185 -7.33 16.28 9.43
C VAL A 185 -6.75 14.87 9.26
N PRO A 186 -5.68 14.51 9.98
CA PRO A 186 -5.04 13.21 9.84
C PRO A 186 -5.96 12.05 10.18
N SER A 187 -5.82 10.95 9.44
CA SER A 187 -6.57 9.69 9.65
C SER A 187 -5.65 8.46 9.54
N ASN A 188 -6.05 7.35 10.14
CA ASN A 188 -5.36 6.06 10.04
C ASN A 188 -5.66 5.32 8.71
N GLY A 189 -6.02 6.05 7.66
CA GLY A 189 -6.30 5.54 6.32
C GLY A 189 -7.64 6.00 5.77
N ALA A 190 -7.94 5.58 4.55
CA ALA A 190 -9.13 6.01 3.81
C ALA A 190 -10.45 5.59 4.49
N ALA A 191 -10.53 4.37 5.04
CA ALA A 191 -11.78 3.88 5.62
C ALA A 191 -12.26 4.74 6.81
N PRO A 192 -11.44 5.03 7.86
CA PRO A 192 -11.85 5.93 8.92
C PRO A 192 -12.08 7.37 8.44
N ALA A 193 -11.31 7.87 7.45
CA ALA A 193 -11.55 9.20 6.87
C ALA A 193 -12.92 9.29 6.18
N MET A 194 -13.33 8.26 5.45
CA MET A 194 -14.65 8.19 4.80
C MET A 194 -15.79 8.08 5.81
N GLN A 195 -15.58 7.42 6.96
CA GLN A 195 -16.56 7.43 8.05
C GLN A 195 -16.73 8.83 8.65
N ASP A 196 -15.62 9.55 8.85
CA ASP A 196 -15.62 10.92 9.33
C ASP A 196 -16.30 11.87 8.34
N LEU A 197 -16.04 11.71 7.04
CA LEU A 197 -16.77 12.44 5.97
C LEU A 197 -18.29 12.18 6.04
N ALA A 198 -18.68 10.92 6.16
CA ALA A 198 -20.08 10.53 6.24
C ALA A 198 -20.79 11.05 7.51
N ALA A 199 -20.03 11.28 8.58
CA ALA A 199 -20.51 11.88 9.84
C ALA A 199 -20.49 13.42 9.82
N GLY A 200 -19.91 14.06 8.78
CA GLY A 200 -19.78 15.51 8.68
C GLY A 200 -18.61 16.11 9.45
N GLY A 201 -17.65 15.31 9.90
CA GLY A 201 -16.45 15.77 10.60
C GLY A 201 -15.46 16.50 9.70
N VAL A 202 -15.44 16.16 8.40
CA VAL A 202 -14.66 16.81 7.35
C VAL A 202 -15.53 17.13 6.13
N ASP A 203 -15.10 18.09 5.28
CA ASP A 203 -15.85 18.54 4.12
C ASP A 203 -15.54 17.71 2.87
N LEU A 204 -14.31 17.21 2.75
CA LEU A 204 -13.90 16.37 1.63
C LEU A 204 -12.85 15.33 2.05
N VAL A 205 -12.71 14.28 1.25
CA VAL A 205 -11.67 13.24 1.39
C VAL A 205 -11.00 12.99 0.04
N THR A 206 -9.68 12.90 0.04
CA THR A 206 -8.89 12.63 -1.17
C THR A 206 -8.31 11.21 -1.15
N CYS A 207 -9.14 10.19 -0.99
CA CYS A 207 -8.74 8.79 -1.19
C CYS A 207 -9.08 8.30 -2.61
N SER A 208 -8.70 7.09 -2.98
CA SER A 208 -9.12 6.53 -4.26
C SER A 208 -10.65 6.26 -4.28
N VAL A 209 -11.26 6.33 -5.47
CA VAL A 209 -12.70 6.07 -5.62
C VAL A 209 -13.09 4.67 -5.14
N PRO A 210 -12.30 3.60 -5.44
CA PRO A 210 -12.55 2.26 -4.90
C PRO A 210 -12.59 2.19 -3.36
N GLU A 211 -11.73 2.95 -2.67
CA GLU A 211 -11.73 3.01 -1.21
C GLU A 211 -12.98 3.67 -0.62
N ALA A 212 -13.56 4.61 -1.37
CA ALA A 212 -14.78 5.32 -0.98
C ALA A 212 -16.07 4.52 -1.28
N ARG A 213 -15.98 3.47 -2.10
CA ARG A 213 -17.10 2.76 -2.71
C ARG A 213 -18.20 2.36 -1.72
N ALA A 214 -17.84 1.74 -0.60
CA ALA A 214 -18.82 1.27 0.39
C ALA A 214 -19.69 2.41 0.96
N ILE A 215 -19.11 3.59 1.16
CA ILE A 215 -19.81 4.77 1.67
C ILE A 215 -20.65 5.44 0.55
N ILE A 216 -20.17 5.37 -0.70
CA ILE A 216 -20.90 5.86 -1.88
C ILE A 216 -22.13 4.99 -2.15
N GLU A 217 -21.97 3.67 -2.16
CA GLU A 217 -23.07 2.71 -2.36
C GLU A 217 -24.11 2.77 -1.23
N ALA A 218 -23.68 3.12 -0.01
CA ALA A 218 -24.59 3.40 1.09
C ALA A 218 -25.32 4.77 0.97
N GLY A 219 -25.09 5.52 -0.11
CA GLY A 219 -25.70 6.82 -0.35
C GLY A 219 -25.25 7.94 0.59
N ARG A 220 -24.11 7.77 1.29
CA ARG A 220 -23.60 8.70 2.31
C ARG A 220 -22.47 9.61 1.80
N ALA A 221 -21.90 9.30 0.63
CA ALA A 221 -20.90 10.13 -0.04
C ALA A 221 -21.10 10.09 -1.56
N ARG A 222 -20.41 10.98 -2.27
CA ARG A 222 -20.25 10.94 -3.73
C ARG A 222 -18.82 11.31 -4.11
N SER A 223 -18.32 10.74 -5.23
CA SER A 223 -17.08 11.17 -5.86
C SER A 223 -17.36 12.25 -6.89
N LEU A 224 -16.58 13.32 -6.87
CA LEU A 224 -16.72 14.46 -7.78
C LEU A 224 -15.72 14.43 -8.93
N ALA A 225 -14.53 13.87 -8.71
CA ALA A 225 -13.50 13.73 -9.73
C ALA A 225 -12.45 12.70 -9.33
N VAL A 226 -11.61 12.30 -10.30
CA VAL A 226 -10.41 11.51 -10.11
C VAL A 226 -9.18 12.27 -10.63
N MET A 227 -8.05 12.18 -9.91
CA MET A 227 -6.77 12.80 -10.25
C MET A 227 -5.93 11.81 -11.09
N ALA A 228 -6.41 11.50 -12.27
CA ALA A 228 -5.82 10.53 -13.18
C ALA A 228 -5.93 11.02 -14.63
N PRO A 229 -5.08 10.50 -15.55
CA PRO A 229 -5.18 10.83 -16.97
C PRO A 229 -6.49 10.36 -17.61
N GLN A 230 -7.11 9.29 -17.05
CA GLN A 230 -8.34 8.68 -17.56
C GLN A 230 -9.29 8.32 -16.42
N ARG A 231 -10.57 8.22 -16.71
CA ARG A 231 -11.59 7.74 -15.76
C ARG A 231 -11.35 6.28 -15.38
N ASN A 232 -11.75 5.92 -14.17
CA ASN A 232 -11.81 4.52 -13.79
C ASN A 232 -12.99 3.83 -14.51
N PRO A 233 -12.79 2.71 -15.22
CA PRO A 233 -13.85 2.07 -16.00
C PRO A 233 -15.01 1.54 -15.15
N ILE A 234 -14.78 1.27 -13.86
CA ILE A 234 -15.84 0.83 -12.92
C ILE A 234 -16.64 2.03 -12.38
N PHE A 235 -16.10 3.23 -12.47
CA PHE A 235 -16.74 4.47 -12.05
C PHE A 235 -16.79 5.47 -13.23
N PRO A 236 -17.45 5.11 -14.35
CA PRO A 236 -17.39 5.89 -15.59
C PRO A 236 -18.00 7.29 -15.46
N ASP A 237 -18.88 7.48 -14.49
CA ASP A 237 -19.54 8.78 -14.21
C ASP A 237 -18.65 9.74 -13.41
N VAL A 238 -17.51 9.29 -12.88
CA VAL A 238 -16.56 10.13 -12.14
C VAL A 238 -15.54 10.71 -13.13
N PRO A 239 -15.62 12.02 -13.47
CA PRO A 239 -14.72 12.63 -14.45
C PRO A 239 -13.33 12.85 -13.89
N THR A 240 -12.35 13.10 -14.76
CA THR A 240 -11.02 13.55 -14.34
C THR A 240 -10.98 15.04 -14.05
N LEU A 241 -9.98 15.50 -13.28
CA LEU A 241 -9.73 16.95 -13.10
C LEU A 241 -9.45 17.63 -14.44
N LYS A 242 -8.79 16.94 -15.37
CA LYS A 242 -8.47 17.45 -16.70
C LYS A 242 -9.74 17.72 -17.53
N GLU A 243 -10.69 16.78 -17.54
CA GLU A 243 -11.96 16.94 -18.26
C GLU A 243 -12.81 18.09 -17.76
N THR A 244 -12.81 18.35 -16.45
CA THR A 244 -13.74 19.31 -15.83
C THR A 244 -13.14 20.67 -15.51
N LEU A 245 -11.87 20.70 -15.07
CA LEU A 245 -11.19 21.92 -14.64
C LEU A 245 -10.03 22.31 -15.57
N GLY A 246 -9.66 21.47 -16.55
CA GLY A 246 -8.47 21.67 -17.38
C GLY A 246 -7.14 21.43 -16.63
N ILE A 247 -7.19 20.87 -15.40
CA ILE A 247 -6.03 20.63 -14.55
C ILE A 247 -5.43 19.26 -14.88
N ASP A 248 -4.26 19.24 -15.50
CA ASP A 248 -3.51 18.01 -15.78
C ASP A 248 -2.61 17.65 -14.58
N TYR A 249 -3.24 17.14 -13.52
CA TYR A 249 -2.57 16.68 -12.32
C TYR A 249 -2.95 15.24 -12.01
N SER A 250 -1.94 14.41 -11.81
CA SER A 250 -2.10 13.03 -11.40
C SER A 250 -1.04 12.62 -10.38
N THR A 251 -1.42 11.78 -9.45
CA THR A 251 -0.56 11.10 -8.49
C THR A 251 -1.24 9.79 -8.11
N GLY A 252 -0.66 8.98 -7.25
CA GLY A 252 -1.30 7.74 -6.85
C GLY A 252 -0.62 7.03 -5.70
N ALA A 253 -1.41 6.24 -5.00
CA ALA A 253 -0.91 5.27 -4.06
C ALA A 253 -0.52 4.01 -4.79
N TRP A 254 0.62 3.42 -4.44
CA TRP A 254 0.98 2.09 -4.85
C TRP A 254 1.09 1.17 -3.63
N ARG A 255 0.87 -0.13 -3.85
CA ARG A 255 0.96 -1.17 -2.83
C ARG A 255 1.73 -2.36 -3.38
N GLY A 256 2.66 -2.85 -2.58
CA GLY A 256 3.43 -4.04 -2.87
C GLY A 256 3.74 -4.83 -1.61
N PHE A 257 4.27 -6.02 -1.79
CA PHE A 257 4.67 -6.89 -0.68
C PHE A 257 6.18 -6.84 -0.50
N ALA A 258 6.61 -6.84 0.76
CA ALA A 258 8.01 -6.89 1.12
C ALA A 258 8.20 -7.61 2.46
N GLY A 259 9.39 -8.17 2.66
CA GLY A 259 9.84 -8.67 3.94
C GLY A 259 10.83 -7.71 4.61
N PRO A 260 11.29 -8.04 5.83
CA PRO A 260 12.42 -7.35 6.44
C PRO A 260 13.66 -7.46 5.57
N LEU A 261 14.61 -6.55 5.78
CA LEU A 261 15.88 -6.59 5.05
C LEU A 261 16.61 -7.92 5.30
N ASN A 262 17.35 -8.41 4.29
CA ASN A 262 18.08 -9.68 4.33
C ASN A 262 17.21 -10.94 4.48
N LEU A 263 15.98 -10.91 3.97
CA LEU A 263 15.19 -12.14 3.86
C LEU A 263 15.96 -13.17 3.03
N PRO A 264 16.10 -14.46 3.49
CA PRO A 264 16.81 -15.48 2.74
C PRO A 264 16.29 -15.62 1.32
N ARG A 265 17.22 -15.74 0.36
CA ARG A 265 16.89 -15.73 -1.09
C ARG A 265 15.87 -16.82 -1.47
N GLU A 266 15.96 -17.99 -0.87
CA GLU A 266 15.05 -19.10 -1.12
C GLU A 266 13.60 -18.75 -0.69
N ILE A 267 13.45 -18.14 0.49
CA ILE A 267 12.16 -17.68 1.00
C ILE A 267 11.61 -16.54 0.14
N ALA A 268 12.45 -15.55 -0.18
CA ALA A 268 12.06 -14.43 -1.05
C ALA A 268 11.61 -14.92 -2.42
N SER A 269 12.34 -15.86 -3.04
CA SER A 269 11.98 -16.45 -4.33
C SER A 269 10.65 -17.22 -4.27
N THR A 270 10.44 -18.00 -3.20
CA THR A 270 9.17 -18.74 -2.99
C THR A 270 7.99 -17.78 -2.88
N LEU A 271 8.13 -16.72 -2.08
CA LEU A 271 7.07 -15.70 -1.90
C LEU A 271 6.81 -14.92 -3.18
N THR A 272 7.86 -14.48 -3.90
CA THR A 272 7.70 -13.75 -5.18
C THR A 272 6.99 -14.62 -6.22
N ALA A 273 7.37 -15.90 -6.34
CA ALA A 273 6.70 -16.83 -7.26
C ALA A 273 5.22 -17.08 -6.86
N ALA A 274 4.93 -17.16 -5.56
CA ALA A 274 3.56 -17.29 -5.09
C ALA A 274 2.74 -16.01 -5.37
N LEU A 275 3.31 -14.82 -5.15
CA LEU A 275 2.66 -13.55 -5.47
C LEU A 275 2.40 -13.37 -6.98
N ASP A 276 3.27 -13.86 -7.87
CA ASP A 276 3.00 -13.89 -9.32
C ASP A 276 1.79 -14.77 -9.64
N ARG A 277 1.68 -15.96 -9.02
CA ARG A 277 0.50 -16.82 -9.18
C ARG A 277 -0.77 -16.15 -8.64
N VAL A 278 -0.69 -15.49 -7.48
CA VAL A 278 -1.80 -14.68 -6.94
C VAL A 278 -2.24 -13.63 -7.94
N TYR A 279 -1.31 -12.83 -8.46
CA TYR A 279 -1.61 -11.74 -9.40
C TYR A 279 -2.33 -12.24 -10.67
N ARG A 280 -2.01 -13.45 -11.13
CA ARG A 280 -2.61 -14.09 -12.32
C ARG A 280 -3.87 -14.90 -11.99
N SER A 281 -4.20 -15.10 -10.71
CA SER A 281 -5.38 -15.87 -10.32
C SER A 281 -6.69 -15.15 -10.66
N ASN A 282 -7.70 -15.91 -11.07
CA ASN A 282 -9.03 -15.35 -11.33
C ASN A 282 -9.59 -14.66 -10.09
N GLU A 283 -9.39 -15.22 -8.89
CA GLU A 283 -9.89 -14.65 -7.65
C GLU A 283 -9.36 -13.24 -7.39
N TYR A 284 -8.03 -13.02 -7.56
CA TYR A 284 -7.44 -11.70 -7.41
C TYR A 284 -7.93 -10.73 -8.51
N ILE A 285 -7.93 -11.20 -9.76
CA ILE A 285 -8.37 -10.40 -10.92
C ILE A 285 -9.83 -9.94 -10.74
N GLU A 286 -10.73 -10.87 -10.44
CA GLU A 286 -12.16 -10.60 -10.24
C GLU A 286 -12.39 -9.67 -9.04
N PHE A 287 -11.70 -9.92 -7.92
CA PHE A 287 -11.80 -9.08 -6.74
C PHE A 287 -11.40 -7.62 -7.02
N MET A 288 -10.23 -7.42 -7.65
CA MET A 288 -9.70 -6.08 -7.95
C MET A 288 -10.57 -5.36 -8.98
N ASN A 289 -10.92 -6.05 -10.06
CA ASN A 289 -11.77 -5.49 -11.12
C ASN A 289 -13.16 -5.15 -10.60
N ALA A 290 -13.82 -6.06 -9.87
CA ALA A 290 -15.16 -5.81 -9.34
C ALA A 290 -15.23 -4.60 -8.41
N ARG A 291 -14.14 -4.22 -7.78
CA ARG A 291 -14.03 -3.05 -6.88
C ARG A 291 -13.47 -1.81 -7.55
N GLY A 292 -12.90 -1.94 -8.74
CA GLY A 292 -12.26 -0.86 -9.48
C GLY A 292 -10.86 -0.51 -8.97
N PHE A 293 -10.22 -1.41 -8.18
CA PHE A 293 -8.81 -1.25 -7.82
C PHE A 293 -7.91 -1.48 -9.04
N GLY A 294 -6.91 -0.62 -9.21
CA GLY A 294 -5.89 -0.77 -10.23
C GLY A 294 -5.00 -2.00 -9.97
N ARG A 295 -4.65 -2.71 -11.04
CA ARG A 295 -3.72 -3.83 -10.98
C ARG A 295 -2.44 -3.48 -11.71
N THR A 296 -1.33 -3.51 -10.98
CA THR A 296 0.01 -3.27 -11.52
C THR A 296 0.92 -4.38 -11.04
N TRP A 297 1.67 -4.99 -11.95
CA TRP A 297 2.62 -6.03 -11.61
C TRP A 297 4.05 -5.55 -11.77
N GLY A 298 4.86 -5.88 -10.79
CA GLY A 298 6.31 -5.84 -10.87
C GLY A 298 6.89 -6.94 -9.99
N ASN A 299 7.78 -7.77 -10.53
CA ASN A 299 8.53 -8.74 -9.72
C ASN A 299 9.47 -8.03 -8.73
N ALA A 300 10.21 -8.79 -7.93
CA ALA A 300 11.06 -8.23 -6.86
C ALA A 300 12.07 -7.18 -7.37
N GLU A 301 12.72 -7.42 -8.52
CA GLU A 301 13.69 -6.50 -9.12
C GLU A 301 13.02 -5.26 -9.70
N GLU A 302 11.95 -5.45 -10.46
CA GLU A 302 11.13 -4.36 -11.01
C GLU A 302 10.53 -3.49 -9.91
N PHE A 303 10.07 -4.11 -8.81
CA PHE A 303 9.52 -3.40 -7.67
C PHE A 303 10.60 -2.62 -6.91
N ALA A 304 11.81 -3.17 -6.73
CA ALA A 304 12.94 -2.42 -6.16
C ALA A 304 13.26 -1.16 -6.98
N ALA A 305 13.36 -1.31 -8.30
CA ALA A 305 13.61 -0.19 -9.20
C ALA A 305 12.47 0.83 -9.21
N PHE A 306 11.21 0.35 -9.12
CA PHE A 306 10.02 1.20 -9.01
C PHE A 306 10.05 2.01 -7.71
N MET A 307 10.34 1.39 -6.57
CA MET A 307 10.45 2.07 -5.28
C MET A 307 11.55 3.14 -5.28
N ASP A 308 12.70 2.88 -5.88
CA ASP A 308 13.78 3.88 -6.01
C ASP A 308 13.36 5.08 -6.89
N ARG A 309 12.61 4.86 -7.97
CA ARG A 309 12.03 5.95 -8.78
C ARG A 309 10.97 6.72 -7.98
N SER A 310 10.06 6.01 -7.33
CA SER A 310 9.01 6.59 -6.49
C SER A 310 9.62 7.44 -5.37
N ASN A 311 10.70 6.98 -4.74
CA ASN A 311 11.38 7.72 -3.68
C ASN A 311 11.90 9.08 -4.15
N ARG A 312 12.50 9.15 -5.34
CA ARG A 312 12.96 10.43 -5.91
C ARG A 312 11.79 11.34 -6.25
N ALA A 313 10.79 10.82 -6.94
CA ALA A 313 9.61 11.59 -7.35
C ALA A 313 8.82 12.13 -6.14
N MET A 314 8.61 11.28 -5.12
CA MET A 314 7.94 11.71 -3.89
C MET A 314 8.76 12.74 -3.12
N GLY A 315 10.09 12.61 -3.05
CA GLY A 315 10.96 13.61 -2.43
C GLY A 315 10.87 14.98 -3.12
N GLU A 316 10.81 15.01 -4.44
CA GLU A 316 10.60 16.24 -5.22
C GLU A 316 9.20 16.84 -4.95
N ALA A 317 8.16 16.02 -5.03
CA ALA A 317 6.79 16.45 -4.76
C ALA A 317 6.61 16.97 -3.33
N MET A 318 7.20 16.29 -2.33
CA MET A 318 7.14 16.70 -0.94
C MET A 318 7.87 18.03 -0.67
N ARG A 319 9.00 18.25 -1.32
CA ARG A 319 9.70 19.57 -1.26
C ARG A 319 8.87 20.67 -1.91
N ALA A 320 8.33 20.44 -3.09
CA ALA A 320 7.45 21.39 -3.77
C ALA A 320 6.20 21.72 -2.96
N ALA A 321 5.68 20.73 -2.23
CA ALA A 321 4.52 20.87 -1.35
C ALA A 321 4.84 21.52 0.01
N GLY A 322 6.12 21.77 0.34
CA GLY A 322 6.54 22.29 1.66
C GLY A 322 6.38 21.26 2.80
N LEU A 323 6.28 19.97 2.47
CA LEU A 323 6.09 18.88 3.42
C LEU A 323 7.40 18.14 3.77
N ALA A 324 8.48 18.35 3.02
CA ALA A 324 9.79 17.82 3.35
C ALA A 324 10.44 18.63 4.47
N ARG A 325 11.08 17.95 5.41
CA ARG A 325 11.96 18.55 6.39
C ARG A 325 13.40 18.33 5.93
N GLY A 326 14.00 19.35 5.36
CA GLY A 326 15.41 19.54 5.07
C GLY A 326 16.12 18.50 4.27
#